data_68cbd1b52956602c1b6118802bcca73c
#
_entry.id   68cbd1b52956602c1b6118802bcca73c
#
_cell.length_a   1.000
_cell.length_b   1.000
_cell.length_c   1.000
_cell.angle_alpha   90.00
_cell.angle_beta   90.00
_cell.angle_gamma   90.00
#
_symmetry.space_group_name_H-M   'P 1'
#
loop_
_entity.id
_entity.type
_entity.pdbx_description
1 polymer ?
#
loop_
_entity_poly.entity_id
_entity_poly.type
_entity_poly.pdbx_seq_one_letter_code
_entity_poly.pdbx_strand_id
1 'polypeptide(L)'
;MPGMKRPPKQKQFVFNYRKDPLDDRDFLYQPLRTYETPEDAKFSIPIQVNWTDQMSPVKDQGRLGSCVGFSVAAVKEFQEQKEHAQEVAEGKFDHRTDKYYDLSEAWVYWMSKKIDAWPGVEGTSIRYAMKVLNKIGVPVEKAWPYDDVVKGEPNSWANLVARWSLIDSYWRITSIEELKDALVSSPVAIGIGVYEEIFSVGNDGIVKDPSNPQYCYGGHAICAVGYNDATQYVKFKNSWGKNWG
;
A
#
# COMPACT_ATOMS: atom_id res chain seq x y z
N MET A 1 2.04 13.27 -37.56
CA MET A 1 2.36 12.22 -36.59
C MET A 1 1.47 11.03 -36.87
N PRO A 2 1.98 9.80 -37.14
CA PRO A 2 1.14 8.65 -37.43
C PRO A 2 0.43 8.23 -36.15
N GLY A 3 -0.87 7.92 -36.27
CA GLY A 3 -1.76 7.63 -35.15
C GLY A 3 -1.29 6.45 -34.31
N MET A 4 -1.15 6.67 -33.03
CA MET A 4 -1.03 5.60 -32.03
C MET A 4 -2.27 4.72 -32.10
N LYS A 5 -2.10 3.47 -32.50
CA LYS A 5 -3.15 2.45 -32.37
C LYS A 5 -3.40 2.27 -30.88
N ARG A 6 -4.64 2.57 -30.43
CA ARG A 6 -5.07 2.22 -29.08
C ARG A 6 -4.96 0.69 -28.94
N PRO A 7 -4.41 0.19 -27.82
CA PRO A 7 -4.40 -1.23 -27.56
C PRO A 7 -5.86 -1.76 -27.51
N PRO A 8 -6.07 -3.07 -27.79
CA PRO A 8 -7.40 -3.67 -27.73
C PRO A 8 -7.96 -3.49 -26.32
N LYS A 9 -9.31 -3.55 -26.18
CA LYS A 9 -10.09 -3.37 -24.94
C LYS A 9 -9.55 -4.25 -23.79
N GLN A 10 -8.39 -3.90 -23.23
CA GLN A 10 -7.93 -4.40 -21.94
C GLN A 10 -8.74 -3.70 -20.84
N LYS A 11 -9.04 -4.43 -19.77
CA LYS A 11 -9.55 -3.86 -18.53
C LYS A 11 -8.70 -2.62 -18.25
N GLN A 12 -9.31 -1.45 -18.29
CA GLN A 12 -8.54 -0.20 -18.18
C GLN A 12 -8.14 -0.04 -16.72
N PHE A 13 -6.92 -0.48 -16.40
CA PHE A 13 -6.36 -0.29 -15.06
C PHE A 13 -6.19 1.21 -14.80
N VAL A 14 -6.60 1.63 -13.62
CA VAL A 14 -6.47 3.02 -13.18
C VAL A 14 -5.32 3.09 -12.17
N PHE A 15 -4.45 4.08 -12.35
CA PHE A 15 -3.29 4.31 -11.49
C PHE A 15 -3.06 5.81 -11.41
N ASN A 16 -3.18 6.37 -10.22
CA ASN A 16 -3.11 7.81 -9.98
C ASN A 16 -2.35 8.14 -8.70
N TYR A 17 -1.33 7.33 -8.35
CA TYR A 17 -0.41 7.69 -7.28
C TYR A 17 0.37 8.95 -7.65
N ARG A 18 0.45 9.88 -6.72
CA ARG A 18 1.25 11.09 -6.83
C ARG A 18 2.44 10.99 -5.89
N LYS A 19 3.63 11.14 -6.45
CA LYS A 19 4.86 11.12 -5.65
C LYS A 19 4.79 12.22 -4.58
N ASP A 20 5.12 11.84 -3.35
CA ASP A 20 5.21 12.79 -2.24
C ASP A 20 6.29 13.84 -2.54
N PRO A 21 5.98 15.15 -2.43
CA PRO A 21 7.02 16.17 -2.48
C PRO A 21 7.98 15.99 -1.30
N LEU A 22 9.21 16.46 -1.46
CA LEU A 22 10.14 16.52 -0.34
C LEU A 22 9.57 17.45 0.75
N ASP A 23 9.69 17.03 2.00
CA ASP A 23 9.27 17.80 3.17
C ASP A 23 10.27 17.53 4.29
N ASP A 24 10.95 18.57 4.74
CA ASP A 24 12.00 18.46 5.77
C ASP A 24 11.43 18.04 7.15
N ARG A 25 10.10 18.01 7.28
CA ARG A 25 9.40 17.52 8.47
C ARG A 25 9.13 16.01 8.43
N ASP A 26 9.43 15.32 7.33
CA ASP A 26 9.29 13.87 7.26
C ASP A 26 10.25 13.21 8.24
N PHE A 27 9.75 12.33 9.07
CA PHE A 27 10.60 11.40 9.79
C PHE A 27 11.20 10.42 8.80
N LEU A 28 12.52 10.42 8.69
CA LEU A 28 13.24 9.46 7.88
C LEU A 28 13.31 8.13 8.61
N TYR A 29 13.11 7.04 7.88
CA TYR A 29 13.26 5.70 8.42
C TYR A 29 14.70 5.52 8.92
N GLN A 30 14.82 4.97 10.11
CA GLN A 30 16.10 4.54 10.65
C GLN A 30 16.00 3.05 10.89
N PRO A 31 16.93 2.24 10.36
CA PRO A 31 16.95 0.82 10.61
C PRO A 31 16.84 0.53 12.11
N LEU A 32 15.99 -0.41 12.48
CA LEU A 32 15.80 -0.81 13.88
C LEU A 32 17.07 -1.45 14.48
N ARG A 33 18.03 -1.78 13.63
CA ARG A 33 19.31 -2.39 13.98
C ARG A 33 20.40 -1.36 13.81
N THR A 34 21.12 -1.09 14.89
CA THR A 34 22.38 -0.35 14.84
C THR A 34 23.45 -1.28 14.30
N TYR A 35 23.90 -1.04 13.09
CA TYR A 35 25.02 -1.76 12.51
C TYR A 35 26.30 -0.99 12.82
N GLU A 36 27.30 -1.67 13.36
CA GLU A 36 28.60 -1.05 13.63
C GLU A 36 29.39 -0.84 12.33
N THR A 37 29.15 -1.73 11.34
CA THR A 37 29.76 -1.64 10.01
C THR A 37 28.74 -1.98 8.89
N PRO A 38 28.99 -1.56 7.62
CA PRO A 38 28.19 -1.97 6.46
C PRO A 38 28.18 -3.49 6.23
N GLU A 39 29.23 -4.20 6.64
CA GLU A 39 29.31 -5.66 6.58
C GLU A 39 28.35 -6.30 7.57
N ASP A 40 28.24 -5.79 8.78
CA ASP A 40 27.31 -6.30 9.81
C ASP A 40 25.86 -6.16 9.33
N ALA A 41 25.55 -5.09 8.60
CA ALA A 41 24.24 -4.88 8.00
C ALA A 41 23.85 -6.02 7.03
N LYS A 42 24.78 -6.49 6.21
CA LYS A 42 24.54 -7.59 5.26
C LYS A 42 24.22 -8.93 5.92
N PHE A 43 24.78 -9.17 7.12
CA PHE A 43 24.57 -10.43 7.85
C PHE A 43 23.35 -10.42 8.76
N SER A 44 22.70 -9.27 8.97
CA SER A 44 21.62 -9.11 9.94
C SER A 44 20.24 -9.09 9.33
N ILE A 45 20.11 -8.83 8.02
CA ILE A 45 18.84 -8.86 7.30
C ILE A 45 18.66 -10.24 6.65
N PRO A 46 17.50 -10.91 6.79
CA PRO A 46 17.23 -12.17 6.09
C PRO A 46 17.40 -12.01 4.58
N ILE A 47 17.90 -13.05 3.89
CA ILE A 47 18.04 -13.04 2.43
C ILE A 47 16.70 -13.03 1.71
N GLN A 48 15.61 -13.36 2.42
CA GLN A 48 14.24 -13.23 1.92
C GLN A 48 13.25 -12.98 3.05
N VAL A 49 12.19 -12.26 2.71
CA VAL A 49 10.99 -12.04 3.55
C VAL A 49 9.76 -12.27 2.70
N ASN A 50 8.73 -12.88 3.25
CA ASN A 50 7.46 -13.09 2.55
C ASN A 50 6.27 -13.08 3.53
N TRP A 51 5.43 -12.08 3.46
CA TRP A 51 4.22 -11.91 4.27
C TRP A 51 2.94 -12.36 3.57
N THR A 52 3.01 -12.93 2.36
CA THR A 52 1.83 -13.22 1.51
C THR A 52 0.72 -13.95 2.26
N ASP A 53 1.05 -14.97 3.03
CA ASP A 53 0.05 -15.82 3.72
C ASP A 53 -0.63 -15.13 4.91
N GLN A 54 -0.06 -14.01 5.36
CA GLN A 54 -0.58 -13.20 6.45
C GLN A 54 -1.32 -11.95 5.97
N MET A 55 -1.34 -11.71 4.66
CA MET A 55 -2.06 -10.56 4.09
C MET A 55 -3.56 -10.84 3.97
N SER A 56 -4.35 -9.78 4.12
CA SER A 56 -5.76 -9.79 3.73
C SER A 56 -5.92 -10.12 2.23
N PRO A 57 -7.09 -10.59 1.78
CA PRO A 57 -7.33 -10.94 0.38
C PRO A 57 -7.05 -9.78 -0.59
N VAL A 58 -6.66 -10.13 -1.81
CA VAL A 58 -6.51 -9.15 -2.91
C VAL A 58 -7.89 -8.60 -3.29
N LYS A 59 -7.99 -7.28 -3.36
CA LYS A 59 -9.20 -6.54 -3.73
C LYS A 59 -9.03 -5.85 -5.10
N ASP A 60 -10.10 -5.26 -5.62
CA ASP A 60 -10.12 -4.56 -6.92
C ASP A 60 -10.58 -3.12 -6.73
N GLN A 61 -9.73 -2.15 -7.07
CA GLN A 61 -10.06 -0.72 -7.00
C GLN A 61 -10.98 -0.25 -8.14
N GLY A 62 -11.24 -1.10 -9.13
CA GLY A 62 -12.10 -0.78 -10.26
C GLY A 62 -11.57 0.40 -11.07
N ARG A 63 -12.41 1.42 -11.26
CA ARG A 63 -12.14 2.58 -12.12
C ARG A 63 -11.72 3.85 -11.38
N LEU A 64 -11.66 3.80 -10.05
CA LEU A 64 -11.27 4.95 -9.24
C LEU A 64 -9.76 4.95 -8.99
N GLY A 65 -9.12 6.11 -9.08
CA GLY A 65 -7.67 6.31 -8.83
C GLY A 65 -7.29 6.22 -7.34
N SER A 66 -7.75 5.17 -6.65
CA SER A 66 -7.66 4.97 -5.20
C SER A 66 -6.56 4.01 -4.74
N CYS A 67 -5.60 3.69 -5.61
CA CYS A 67 -4.52 2.74 -5.32
C CYS A 67 -3.79 3.03 -3.99
N VAL A 68 -3.62 4.28 -3.61
CA VAL A 68 -3.03 4.68 -2.33
C VAL A 68 -3.89 4.20 -1.16
N GLY A 69 -5.22 4.31 -1.25
CA GLY A 69 -6.15 3.79 -0.25
C GLY A 69 -5.95 2.29 -0.02
N PHE A 70 -5.89 1.51 -1.11
CA PHE A 70 -5.67 0.06 -1.05
C PHE A 70 -4.31 -0.33 -0.51
N SER A 71 -3.26 0.35 -0.96
CA SER A 71 -1.90 0.07 -0.49
C SER A 71 -1.76 0.31 1.02
N VAL A 72 -2.25 1.45 1.51
CA VAL A 72 -2.14 1.84 2.92
C VAL A 72 -3.08 1.04 3.81
N ALA A 73 -4.32 0.77 3.37
CA ALA A 73 -5.24 -0.09 4.10
C ALA A 73 -4.67 -1.51 4.27
N ALA A 74 -4.05 -2.08 3.23
CA ALA A 74 -3.43 -3.40 3.31
C ALA A 74 -2.31 -3.49 4.37
N VAL A 75 -1.50 -2.44 4.50
CA VAL A 75 -0.48 -2.35 5.57
C VAL A 75 -1.14 -2.30 6.94
N LYS A 76 -2.17 -1.46 7.12
CA LYS A 76 -2.85 -1.33 8.41
C LYS A 76 -3.62 -2.58 8.78
N GLU A 77 -4.28 -3.24 7.83
CA GLU A 77 -4.95 -4.54 8.04
C GLU A 77 -3.98 -5.60 8.59
N PHE A 78 -2.76 -5.66 8.03
CA PHE A 78 -1.71 -6.55 8.53
C PHE A 78 -1.30 -6.21 9.97
N GLN A 79 -1.12 -4.91 10.28
CA GLN A 79 -0.76 -4.48 11.63
C GLN A 79 -1.84 -4.83 12.65
N GLU A 80 -3.11 -4.53 12.37
CA GLU A 80 -4.25 -4.89 13.22
C GLU A 80 -4.33 -6.40 13.47
N GLN A 81 -4.10 -7.19 12.42
CA GLN A 81 -4.11 -8.64 12.56
C GLN A 81 -2.98 -9.15 13.45
N LYS A 82 -1.79 -8.57 13.33
CA LYS A 82 -0.62 -8.92 14.14
C LYS A 82 -0.82 -8.52 15.61
N GLU A 83 -1.31 -7.32 15.85
CA GLU A 83 -1.64 -6.81 17.19
C GLU A 83 -2.70 -7.70 17.86
N HIS A 84 -3.77 -8.04 17.14
CA HIS A 84 -4.81 -8.92 17.63
C HIS A 84 -4.28 -10.33 17.98
N ALA A 85 -3.45 -10.91 17.11
CA ALA A 85 -2.84 -12.21 17.37
C ALA A 85 -1.98 -12.20 18.64
N GLN A 86 -1.25 -11.11 18.88
CA GLN A 86 -0.48 -10.92 20.11
C GLN A 86 -1.40 -10.80 21.33
N GLU A 87 -2.47 -10.03 21.24
CA GLU A 87 -3.44 -9.87 22.34
C GLU A 87 -4.10 -11.18 22.74
N VAL A 88 -4.47 -12.02 21.76
CA VAL A 88 -5.01 -13.36 21.99
C VAL A 88 -3.96 -14.26 22.67
N ALA A 89 -2.71 -14.20 22.21
CA ALA A 89 -1.62 -14.97 22.83
C ALA A 89 -1.33 -14.55 24.28
N GLU A 90 -1.58 -13.28 24.62
CA GLU A 90 -1.49 -12.75 25.99
C GLU A 90 -2.73 -13.07 26.85
N GLY A 91 -3.70 -13.83 26.33
CA GLY A 91 -4.90 -14.24 27.03
C GLY A 91 -6.02 -13.19 27.10
N LYS A 92 -5.96 -12.15 26.26
CA LYS A 92 -7.05 -11.21 26.09
C LYS A 92 -8.20 -11.85 25.32
N PHE A 93 -9.42 -11.36 25.56
CA PHE A 93 -10.62 -11.90 24.93
C PHE A 93 -10.61 -11.68 23.41
N ASP A 94 -10.71 -12.78 22.64
CA ASP A 94 -10.91 -12.71 21.18
C ASP A 94 -12.40 -12.53 20.87
N HIS A 95 -12.76 -11.36 20.42
CA HIS A 95 -14.12 -11.01 20.00
C HIS A 95 -14.25 -10.88 18.48
N ARG A 96 -13.17 -11.16 17.73
CA ARG A 96 -13.15 -11.11 16.28
C ARG A 96 -13.79 -12.37 15.68
N THR A 97 -14.71 -12.15 14.76
CA THR A 97 -15.38 -13.23 14.01
C THR A 97 -14.77 -13.49 12.64
N ASP A 98 -14.07 -12.51 12.11
CA ASP A 98 -13.51 -12.55 10.77
C ASP A 98 -12.03 -12.95 10.80
N LYS A 99 -11.62 -13.74 9.80
CA LYS A 99 -10.23 -14.21 9.68
C LYS A 99 -9.23 -13.06 9.45
N TYR A 100 -9.67 -12.02 8.76
CA TYR A 100 -8.84 -10.86 8.44
C TYR A 100 -9.55 -9.59 8.88
N TYR A 101 -8.77 -8.58 9.27
CA TYR A 101 -9.27 -7.22 9.34
C TYR A 101 -9.59 -6.73 7.93
N ASP A 102 -10.72 -6.06 7.79
CA ASP A 102 -11.21 -5.49 6.53
C ASP A 102 -11.48 -4.01 6.77
N LEU A 103 -10.56 -3.16 6.31
CA LEU A 103 -10.58 -1.72 6.52
C LEU A 103 -11.01 -0.99 5.24
N SER A 104 -11.64 0.16 5.39
CA SER A 104 -12.21 0.92 4.28
C SER A 104 -11.13 1.66 3.46
N GLU A 105 -10.80 1.12 2.31
CA GLU A 105 -9.93 1.80 1.34
C GLU A 105 -10.56 3.08 0.80
N ALA A 106 -11.88 3.08 0.64
CA ALA A 106 -12.65 4.26 0.25
C ALA A 106 -12.43 5.40 1.23
N TRP A 107 -12.47 5.11 2.55
CA TRP A 107 -12.21 6.08 3.60
C TRP A 107 -10.80 6.66 3.50
N VAL A 108 -9.78 5.78 3.43
CA VAL A 108 -8.39 6.23 3.34
C VAL A 108 -8.18 7.14 2.14
N TYR A 109 -8.68 6.74 0.98
CA TYR A 109 -8.60 7.55 -0.24
C TYR A 109 -9.35 8.88 -0.10
N TRP A 110 -10.62 8.84 0.30
CA TRP A 110 -11.48 10.00 0.35
C TRP A 110 -11.03 11.05 1.36
N MET A 111 -10.64 10.61 2.55
CA MET A 111 -10.12 11.51 3.58
C MET A 111 -8.76 12.09 3.18
N SER A 112 -7.94 11.33 2.47
CA SER A 112 -6.69 11.86 1.90
C SER A 112 -6.97 12.97 0.87
N LYS A 113 -7.99 12.80 0.02
CA LYS A 113 -8.41 13.81 -0.96
C LYS A 113 -8.87 15.12 -0.31
N LYS A 114 -9.43 15.09 0.91
CA LYS A 114 -9.84 16.30 1.64
C LYS A 114 -8.68 17.16 2.11
N ILE A 115 -7.51 16.58 2.27
CA ILE A 115 -6.33 17.24 2.84
C ILE A 115 -5.13 17.33 1.91
N ASP A 116 -5.21 16.70 0.71
CA ASP A 116 -4.11 16.74 -0.25
C ASP A 116 -4.03 18.07 -1.02
N ALA A 117 -2.91 18.27 -1.70
CA ALA A 117 -2.62 19.50 -2.43
C ALA A 117 -3.26 19.55 -3.84
N TRP A 118 -4.11 18.57 -4.20
CA TRP A 118 -4.66 18.43 -5.56
C TRP A 118 -6.20 18.35 -5.57
N PRO A 119 -6.90 19.43 -5.17
CA PRO A 119 -8.35 19.43 -5.15
C PRO A 119 -8.92 19.21 -6.55
N GLY A 120 -9.95 18.37 -6.66
CA GLY A 120 -10.63 18.08 -7.92
C GLY A 120 -9.85 17.21 -8.91
N VAL A 121 -8.66 16.74 -8.57
CA VAL A 121 -7.84 15.86 -9.40
C VAL A 121 -7.78 14.48 -8.76
N GLU A 122 -7.98 13.41 -9.55
CA GLU A 122 -7.87 12.04 -9.05
C GLU A 122 -6.46 11.68 -8.57
N GLY A 123 -6.41 10.72 -7.67
CA GLY A 123 -5.18 10.26 -7.05
C GLY A 123 -4.73 11.14 -5.90
N THR A 124 -3.90 10.56 -5.07
CA THR A 124 -3.31 11.20 -3.89
C THR A 124 -1.92 10.63 -3.63
N SER A 125 -1.26 11.01 -2.54
CA SER A 125 0.03 10.45 -2.17
C SER A 125 -0.03 9.65 -0.86
N ILE A 126 0.95 8.77 -0.66
CA ILE A 126 1.05 7.91 0.52
C ILE A 126 1.12 8.76 1.80
N ARG A 127 1.86 9.88 1.80
CA ARG A 127 1.95 10.76 2.97
C ARG A 127 0.59 11.27 3.45
N TYR A 128 -0.31 11.67 2.53
CA TYR A 128 -1.64 12.12 2.94
C TYR A 128 -2.47 10.99 3.54
N ALA A 129 -2.36 9.78 2.99
CA ALA A 129 -3.00 8.61 3.58
C ALA A 129 -2.44 8.28 4.98
N MET A 130 -1.14 8.35 5.16
CA MET A 130 -0.52 8.17 6.49
C MET A 130 -0.94 9.27 7.48
N LYS A 131 -1.09 10.52 7.03
CA LYS A 131 -1.65 11.60 7.87
C LYS A 131 -3.09 11.29 8.29
N VAL A 132 -3.91 10.73 7.41
CA VAL A 132 -5.28 10.29 7.75
C VAL A 132 -5.23 9.22 8.83
N LEU A 133 -4.45 8.17 8.65
CA LEU A 133 -4.33 7.11 9.64
C LEU A 133 -3.81 7.63 11.00
N ASN A 134 -2.87 8.55 10.98
CA ASN A 134 -2.28 9.12 12.22
C ASN A 134 -3.23 10.07 12.98
N LYS A 135 -4.05 10.84 12.27
CA LYS A 135 -4.87 11.90 12.90
C LYS A 135 -6.36 11.54 13.03
N ILE A 136 -6.84 10.66 12.18
CA ILE A 136 -8.27 10.37 12.06
C ILE A 136 -8.51 8.86 12.26
N GLY A 137 -7.60 8.01 11.78
CA GLY A 137 -7.76 6.55 11.75
C GLY A 137 -8.51 6.07 10.50
N VAL A 138 -8.89 4.80 10.52
CA VAL A 138 -9.62 4.15 9.42
C VAL A 138 -10.70 3.22 9.98
N PRO A 139 -11.95 3.31 9.50
CA PRO A 139 -13.02 2.43 9.94
C PRO A 139 -12.93 1.07 9.26
N VAL A 140 -13.62 0.08 9.83
CA VAL A 140 -13.88 -1.21 9.15
C VAL A 140 -14.65 -0.97 7.86
N GLU A 141 -14.43 -1.82 6.85
CA GLU A 141 -15.03 -1.72 5.51
C GLU A 141 -16.56 -1.63 5.57
N LYS A 142 -17.20 -2.44 6.43
CA LYS A 142 -18.67 -2.42 6.61
C LYS A 142 -19.23 -1.08 7.10
N ALA A 143 -18.42 -0.23 7.72
CA ALA A 143 -18.87 1.08 8.17
C ALA A 143 -18.95 2.09 7.02
N TRP A 144 -18.09 1.94 6.02
CA TRP A 144 -18.10 2.74 4.81
C TRP A 144 -17.54 1.95 3.63
N PRO A 145 -18.34 1.06 3.03
CA PRO A 145 -17.91 0.08 2.05
C PRO A 145 -17.32 0.71 0.80
N TYR A 146 -16.34 0.05 0.19
CA TYR A 146 -15.75 0.51 -1.07
C TYR A 146 -16.77 0.49 -2.20
N ASP A 147 -16.69 1.52 -3.02
CA ASP A 147 -17.38 1.63 -4.31
C ASP A 147 -16.41 2.36 -5.26
N ASP A 148 -16.33 1.98 -6.50
CA ASP A 148 -15.44 2.60 -7.50
C ASP A 148 -16.01 3.91 -8.09
N VAL A 149 -16.98 4.50 -7.42
CA VAL A 149 -17.54 5.82 -7.71
C VAL A 149 -17.25 6.81 -6.57
N VAL A 150 -17.34 8.09 -6.88
CA VAL A 150 -17.16 9.15 -5.88
C VAL A 150 -18.28 9.09 -4.85
N LYS A 151 -17.92 8.89 -3.58
CA LYS A 151 -18.85 8.90 -2.46
C LYS A 151 -19.05 10.31 -1.89
N GLY A 152 -20.20 10.49 -1.26
CA GLY A 152 -20.47 11.67 -0.44
C GLY A 152 -19.70 11.68 0.88
N GLU A 153 -20.15 12.49 1.85
CA GLU A 153 -19.55 12.55 3.17
C GLU A 153 -19.77 11.26 3.95
N PRO A 154 -18.74 10.78 4.70
CA PRO A 154 -18.89 9.63 5.57
C PRO A 154 -19.97 9.83 6.63
N ASN A 155 -20.67 8.76 6.96
CA ASN A 155 -21.67 8.77 8.02
C ASN A 155 -21.02 8.90 9.43
N SER A 156 -21.84 9.24 10.43
CA SER A 156 -21.37 9.44 11.80
C SER A 156 -20.76 8.19 12.44
N TRP A 157 -21.27 6.98 12.05
CA TRP A 157 -20.73 5.73 12.56
C TRP A 157 -19.32 5.47 12.02
N ALA A 158 -19.09 5.66 10.72
CA ALA A 158 -17.75 5.53 10.14
C ALA A 158 -16.76 6.50 10.81
N ASN A 159 -17.18 7.76 11.04
CA ASN A 159 -16.37 8.76 11.76
C ASN A 159 -16.03 8.32 13.19
N LEU A 160 -16.96 7.68 13.89
CA LEU A 160 -16.75 7.22 15.26
C LEU A 160 -15.76 6.07 15.32
N VAL A 161 -15.98 5.00 14.49
CA VAL A 161 -15.18 3.77 14.56
C VAL A 161 -13.80 3.93 13.92
N ALA A 162 -13.60 4.90 13.06
CA ALA A 162 -12.28 5.19 12.46
C ALA A 162 -11.19 5.42 13.53
N ARG A 163 -11.57 6.02 14.67
CA ARG A 163 -10.65 6.35 15.76
C ARG A 163 -10.05 5.14 16.47
N TRP A 164 -10.57 3.94 16.22
CA TRP A 164 -10.07 2.71 16.85
C TRP A 164 -8.88 2.11 16.12
N SER A 165 -8.61 2.54 14.89
CA SER A 165 -7.49 2.06 14.06
C SER A 165 -6.61 3.23 13.64
N LEU A 166 -5.97 3.86 14.62
CA LEU A 166 -4.94 4.89 14.42
C LEU A 166 -3.56 4.24 14.22
N ILE A 167 -2.62 5.01 13.75
CA ILE A 167 -1.18 4.73 13.84
C ILE A 167 -0.48 5.82 14.66
N ASP A 168 0.51 5.43 15.43
CA ASP A 168 1.26 6.39 16.26
C ASP A 168 2.19 7.25 15.42
N SER A 169 2.86 6.65 14.44
CA SER A 169 3.87 7.32 13.63
C SER A 169 4.05 6.64 12.27
N TYR A 170 4.72 7.32 11.35
CA TYR A 170 5.12 6.81 10.06
C TYR A 170 6.43 7.45 9.62
N TRP A 171 7.20 6.72 8.84
CA TRP A 171 8.53 7.15 8.37
C TRP A 171 8.62 7.06 6.88
N ARG A 172 9.45 7.93 6.32
CA ARG A 172 9.78 7.91 4.90
C ARG A 172 10.96 7.00 4.65
N ILE A 173 10.77 6.02 3.79
CA ILE A 173 11.81 5.15 3.25
C ILE A 173 12.37 5.78 1.98
N THR A 174 13.71 5.81 1.84
CA THR A 174 14.41 6.51 0.76
C THR A 174 15.31 5.60 -0.09
N SER A 175 15.58 4.38 0.39
CA SER A 175 16.44 3.41 -0.30
C SER A 175 15.82 2.01 -0.34
N ILE A 176 16.37 1.14 -1.19
CA ILE A 176 15.96 -0.27 -1.25
C ILE A 176 16.43 -1.03 0.00
N GLU A 177 17.55 -0.66 0.58
CA GLU A 177 18.08 -1.22 1.81
C GLU A 177 17.16 -0.93 2.99
N GLU A 178 16.71 0.31 3.13
CA GLU A 178 15.71 0.70 4.13
C GLU A 178 14.37 -0.03 3.91
N LEU A 179 13.95 -0.21 2.65
CA LEU A 179 12.75 -0.98 2.33
C LEU A 179 12.89 -2.44 2.77
N LYS A 180 14.02 -3.07 2.50
CA LYS A 180 14.29 -4.45 2.92
C LYS A 180 14.30 -4.59 4.43
N ASP A 181 14.95 -3.66 5.14
CA ASP A 181 14.98 -3.66 6.62
C ASP A 181 13.56 -3.48 7.20
N ALA A 182 12.77 -2.55 6.68
CA ALA A 182 11.39 -2.35 7.10
C ALA A 182 10.52 -3.59 6.83
N LEU A 183 10.70 -4.26 5.69
CA LEU A 183 9.99 -5.48 5.32
C LEU A 183 10.26 -6.66 6.26
N VAL A 184 11.37 -6.65 7.01
CA VAL A 184 11.60 -7.69 8.05
C VAL A 184 10.50 -7.67 9.12
N SER A 185 9.94 -6.51 9.38
CA SER A 185 8.96 -6.32 10.47
C SER A 185 7.52 -6.21 9.99
N SER A 186 7.27 -5.65 8.81
CA SER A 186 5.93 -5.33 8.31
C SER A 186 5.94 -5.12 6.79
N PRO A 187 4.82 -5.35 6.09
CA PRO A 187 4.59 -4.82 4.74
C PRO A 187 4.72 -3.29 4.70
N VAL A 188 5.01 -2.77 3.52
CA VAL A 188 5.29 -1.35 3.29
C VAL A 188 4.50 -0.82 2.11
N ALA A 189 3.81 0.31 2.27
CA ALA A 189 3.17 1.02 1.17
C ALA A 189 4.23 1.75 0.34
N ILE A 190 4.30 1.45 -0.96
CA ILE A 190 5.27 2.05 -1.87
C ILE A 190 4.60 2.58 -3.13
N GLY A 191 5.22 3.58 -3.74
CA GLY A 191 4.85 4.10 -5.05
C GLY A 191 5.81 3.64 -6.13
N ILE A 192 5.27 3.16 -7.25
CA ILE A 192 6.04 2.74 -8.42
C ILE A 192 5.65 3.52 -9.67
N GLY A 193 6.57 3.60 -10.63
CA GLY A 193 6.23 4.00 -12.01
C GLY A 193 5.52 2.85 -12.73
N VAL A 194 4.52 3.20 -13.54
CA VAL A 194 3.77 2.25 -14.38
C VAL A 194 4.35 2.26 -15.78
N TYR A 195 4.79 1.10 -16.24
CA TYR A 195 5.34 0.87 -17.58
C TYR A 195 4.55 -0.22 -18.30
N GLU A 196 4.78 -0.40 -19.60
CA GLU A 196 4.03 -1.35 -20.45
C GLU A 196 4.02 -2.78 -19.88
N GLU A 197 5.14 -3.20 -19.30
CA GLU A 197 5.36 -4.57 -18.83
C GLU A 197 4.38 -4.98 -17.72
N ILE A 198 3.90 -4.03 -16.90
CA ILE A 198 2.93 -4.33 -15.83
C ILE A 198 1.55 -4.76 -16.37
N PHE A 199 1.23 -4.40 -17.63
CA PHE A 199 -0.04 -4.79 -18.25
C PHE A 199 -0.01 -6.18 -18.90
N SER A 200 1.17 -6.76 -19.03
CA SER A 200 1.42 -8.05 -19.69
C SER A 200 2.06 -9.08 -18.75
N VAL A 201 1.80 -8.96 -17.45
CA VAL A 201 2.28 -9.94 -16.46
C VAL A 201 1.71 -11.32 -16.78
N GLY A 202 2.59 -12.32 -16.84
CA GLY A 202 2.24 -13.71 -17.10
C GLY A 202 1.78 -14.44 -15.84
N ASN A 203 1.50 -15.74 -15.98
CA ASN A 203 1.10 -16.61 -14.86
C ASN A 203 2.21 -16.80 -13.80
N ASP A 204 3.42 -16.34 -14.07
CA ASP A 204 4.54 -16.32 -13.12
C ASP A 204 4.47 -15.13 -12.15
N GLY A 205 3.55 -14.18 -12.38
CA GLY A 205 3.38 -12.98 -11.57
C GLY A 205 4.56 -12.01 -11.61
N ILE A 206 5.49 -12.17 -12.58
CA ILE A 206 6.71 -11.35 -12.66
C ILE A 206 6.47 -10.12 -13.54
N VAL A 207 6.60 -8.95 -12.98
CA VAL A 207 6.69 -7.69 -13.71
C VAL A 207 8.15 -7.53 -14.17
N LYS A 208 8.38 -7.54 -15.47
CA LYS A 208 9.72 -7.36 -16.04
C LYS A 208 10.17 -5.91 -15.96
N ASP A 209 11.47 -5.71 -16.01
CA ASP A 209 12.04 -4.36 -16.11
C ASP A 209 11.53 -3.65 -17.36
N PRO A 210 11.32 -2.34 -17.28
CA PRO A 210 10.81 -1.57 -18.40
C PRO A 210 11.78 -1.59 -19.58
N SER A 211 11.31 -2.07 -20.73
CA SER A 211 12.06 -2.06 -21.99
C SER A 211 12.34 -0.63 -22.47
N ASN A 212 11.50 0.33 -22.08
CA ASN A 212 11.68 1.74 -22.37
C ASN A 212 11.34 2.62 -21.14
N PRO A 213 12.32 2.87 -20.25
CA PRO A 213 12.09 3.64 -19.03
C PRO A 213 11.75 5.12 -19.24
N GLN A 214 11.81 5.63 -20.46
CA GLN A 214 11.41 7.01 -20.79
C GLN A 214 9.87 7.15 -20.89
N TYR A 215 9.14 6.05 -21.12
CA TYR A 215 7.67 6.05 -21.27
C TYR A 215 6.98 5.52 -20.04
N CYS A 216 6.93 6.34 -18.98
CA CYS A 216 6.15 6.05 -17.79
C CYS A 216 4.71 6.54 -17.99
N TYR A 217 3.72 5.66 -17.84
CA TYR A 217 2.30 6.00 -17.97
C TYR A 217 1.76 6.79 -16.79
N GLY A 218 2.41 6.70 -15.63
CA GLY A 218 2.00 7.39 -14.40
C GLY A 218 2.52 6.68 -13.15
N GLY A 219 1.98 7.06 -11.99
CA GLY A 219 2.33 6.47 -10.72
C GLY A 219 1.26 5.52 -10.21
N HIS A 220 1.65 4.42 -9.58
CA HIS A 220 0.77 3.46 -8.91
C HIS A 220 1.27 3.17 -7.50
N ALA A 221 0.36 3.03 -6.54
CA ALA A 221 0.70 2.64 -5.18
C ALA A 221 0.37 1.16 -4.97
N ILE A 222 1.31 0.43 -4.40
CA ILE A 222 1.22 -1.00 -4.10
C ILE A 222 1.71 -1.27 -2.68
N CYS A 223 1.37 -2.43 -2.14
CA CYS A 223 1.86 -2.87 -0.84
C CYS A 223 3.00 -3.88 -1.06
N ALA A 224 4.25 -3.49 -0.78
CA ALA A 224 5.38 -4.42 -0.76
C ALA A 224 5.20 -5.39 0.41
N VAL A 225 5.27 -6.70 0.14
CA VAL A 225 5.00 -7.78 1.11
C VAL A 225 6.18 -8.72 1.30
N GLY A 226 7.29 -8.44 0.66
CA GLY A 226 8.48 -9.25 0.80
C GLY A 226 9.53 -8.96 -0.25
N TYR A 227 10.65 -9.65 -0.15
CA TYR A 227 11.74 -9.61 -1.13
C TYR A 227 12.52 -10.92 -1.12
N ASN A 228 13.32 -11.15 -2.16
CA ASN A 228 14.24 -12.24 -2.25
C ASN A 228 15.53 -11.78 -2.96
N ASP A 229 16.66 -11.80 -2.25
CA ASP A 229 17.96 -11.34 -2.74
C ASP A 229 18.55 -12.26 -3.82
N ALA A 230 18.22 -13.55 -3.79
CA ALA A 230 18.71 -14.49 -4.80
C ALA A 230 18.11 -14.22 -6.17
N THR A 231 16.87 -13.73 -6.22
CA THR A 231 16.17 -13.36 -7.46
C THR A 231 16.18 -11.86 -7.72
N GLN A 232 16.55 -11.05 -6.75
CA GLN A 232 16.51 -9.57 -6.77
C GLN A 232 15.11 -9.00 -6.99
N TYR A 233 14.08 -9.71 -6.54
CA TYR A 233 12.69 -9.26 -6.66
C TYR A 233 12.14 -8.74 -5.35
N VAL A 234 11.31 -7.69 -5.45
CA VAL A 234 10.40 -7.26 -4.40
C VAL A 234 9.02 -7.80 -4.73
N LYS A 235 8.43 -8.52 -3.78
CA LYS A 235 7.06 -9.04 -3.89
C LYS A 235 6.06 -8.00 -3.41
N PHE A 236 4.95 -7.84 -4.13
CA PHE A 236 3.92 -6.88 -3.75
C PHE A 236 2.50 -7.41 -3.94
N LYS A 237 1.58 -6.88 -3.16
CA LYS A 237 0.14 -7.03 -3.29
C LYS A 237 -0.41 -5.85 -4.08
N ASN A 238 -1.09 -6.14 -5.19
CA ASN A 238 -1.74 -5.16 -6.06
C ASN A 238 -3.23 -5.02 -5.71
N SER A 239 -3.90 -4.01 -6.30
CA SER A 239 -5.31 -3.69 -6.14
C SER A 239 -6.12 -3.80 -7.44
N TRP A 240 -5.74 -4.69 -8.34
CA TRP A 240 -6.39 -4.89 -9.64
C TRP A 240 -7.15 -6.21 -9.76
N GLY A 241 -7.55 -6.77 -8.61
CA GLY A 241 -8.31 -8.01 -8.52
C GLY A 241 -7.44 -9.26 -8.55
N LYS A 242 -8.05 -10.39 -8.19
CA LYS A 242 -7.39 -11.70 -8.01
C LYS A 242 -6.83 -12.32 -9.30
N ASN A 243 -7.26 -11.82 -10.46
CA ASN A 243 -6.89 -12.38 -11.77
C ASN A 243 -5.75 -11.59 -12.43
N TRP A 244 -5.14 -10.69 -11.71
CA TRP A 244 -3.95 -9.96 -12.16
C TRP A 244 -2.69 -10.54 -11.50
N GLY A 245 -1.69 -10.91 -12.28
CA GLY A 245 -0.36 -11.36 -11.83
C GLY A 245 -0.27 -12.82 -11.41
#